data_ebf3eea241137b378546b54f72af2788
#
_entry.id   ebf3eea241137b378546b54f72af2788
#
_cell.length_a   1.000
_cell.length_b   1.000
_cell.length_c   1.000
_cell.angle_alpha   90.00
_cell.angle_beta   90.00
_cell.angle_gamma   90.00
#
_symmetry.space_group_name_H-M   'P 1'
#
loop_
_entity.id
_entity.type
_entity.pdbx_description
1 polymer ?
#
loop_
_entity_poly.entity_id
_entity_poly.type
_entity_poly.pdbx_seq_one_letter_code
_entity_poly.pdbx_strand_id
1 'polypeptide(L)'
;MMIESDFQIRCPNCQQLSEFTYATSIGVKKKDIGYFKNSKVFKVAESKGWKAGRTYYYVLHYPYLMPKLENIDDLPEDYSSEKWRKRLAHGTTSTCIDLGVVLCSFCNIRQKHELNWPDDAYFQIDYKGETLWAYNRSYAIKLRDYIASDDRKKRHPASTEPYIFQDRFLRKIPEHFQTAKARGDIVRKLNKILHP
;
A
#
# COMPACT_ATOMS: atom_id res chain seq x y z
N MET A 1 -11.82 6.70 15.79
CA MET A 1 -11.18 7.37 14.65
C MET A 1 -10.65 6.25 13.77
N MET A 2 -11.36 5.93 12.67
CA MET A 2 -10.85 4.96 11.69
C MET A 2 -9.62 5.57 11.07
N ILE A 3 -8.49 4.89 11.18
CA ILE A 3 -7.30 5.21 10.38
C ILE A 3 -7.74 4.86 8.95
N GLU A 4 -7.87 5.87 8.09
CA GLU A 4 -8.08 5.62 6.67
C GLU A 4 -6.96 4.67 6.23
N SER A 5 -7.31 3.48 5.76
CA SER A 5 -6.31 2.54 5.25
C SER A 5 -5.63 3.23 4.06
N ASP A 6 -4.30 3.19 4.02
CA ASP A 6 -3.53 3.83 2.96
C ASP A 6 -3.92 3.30 1.57
N PHE A 7 -4.47 2.08 1.50
CA PHE A 7 -4.82 1.38 0.27
C PHE A 7 -6.20 0.75 0.31
N GLN A 8 -6.96 1.00 -0.74
CA GLN A 8 -8.29 0.43 -0.97
C GLN A 8 -8.26 -0.36 -2.28
N ILE A 9 -8.49 -1.66 -2.17
CA ILE A 9 -8.37 -2.60 -3.28
C ILE A 9 -9.67 -3.33 -3.55
N ARG A 10 -9.75 -4.01 -4.68
CA ARG A 10 -10.80 -4.98 -4.94
C ARG A 10 -10.58 -6.21 -4.07
N CYS A 11 -11.62 -6.62 -3.38
CA CYS A 11 -11.57 -7.86 -2.63
C CYS A 11 -11.31 -9.05 -3.57
N PRO A 12 -10.28 -9.87 -3.33
CA PRO A 12 -9.99 -11.00 -4.21
C PRO A 12 -11.09 -12.07 -4.23
N ASN A 13 -11.99 -12.04 -3.23
CA ASN A 13 -13.10 -12.99 -3.14
C ASN A 13 -14.41 -12.47 -3.75
N CYS A 14 -14.84 -11.26 -3.41
CA CYS A 14 -16.16 -10.74 -3.82
C CYS A 14 -16.10 -9.51 -4.73
N GLN A 15 -14.90 -9.03 -5.08
CA GLN A 15 -14.63 -7.86 -5.93
C GLN A 15 -15.17 -6.52 -5.39
N GLN A 16 -15.72 -6.49 -4.17
CA GLN A 16 -16.17 -5.28 -3.51
C GLN A 16 -14.98 -4.53 -2.92
N LEU A 17 -15.23 -3.27 -2.52
CA LEU A 17 -14.23 -2.45 -1.85
C LEU A 17 -13.71 -3.15 -0.59
N SER A 18 -12.41 -3.24 -0.45
CA SER A 18 -11.73 -3.79 0.71
C SER A 18 -10.53 -2.94 1.10
N GLU A 19 -10.11 -3.07 2.35
CA GLU A 19 -8.93 -2.40 2.88
C GLU A 19 -7.72 -3.33 2.79
N PHE A 20 -6.57 -2.75 2.46
CA PHE A 20 -5.31 -3.46 2.49
C PHE A 20 -4.36 -2.80 3.48
N THR A 21 -3.72 -3.62 4.31
CA THR A 21 -2.70 -3.18 5.27
C THR A 21 -1.41 -3.95 5.03
N TYR A 22 -0.31 -3.25 4.85
CA TYR A 22 0.99 -3.89 4.66
C TYR A 22 1.38 -4.77 5.85
N ALA A 23 2.03 -5.88 5.55
CA ALA A 23 2.80 -6.61 6.55
C ALA A 23 3.96 -5.73 7.01
N THR A 24 4.21 -5.71 8.30
CA THR A 24 5.39 -5.05 8.84
C THR A 24 6.60 -5.96 8.69
N SER A 25 7.71 -5.41 8.20
CA SER A 25 8.96 -6.16 8.03
C SER A 25 10.09 -5.55 8.85
N ILE A 26 10.89 -6.39 9.48
CA ILE A 26 12.09 -5.96 10.22
C ILE A 26 13.27 -6.83 9.86
N GLY A 27 14.43 -6.21 9.64
CA GLY A 27 15.68 -6.92 9.43
C GLY A 27 16.07 -7.71 10.67
N VAL A 28 16.45 -8.99 10.48
CA VAL A 28 16.82 -9.92 11.54
C VAL A 28 18.32 -10.12 11.57
N LYS A 29 18.91 -10.09 12.77
CA LYS A 29 20.30 -10.46 12.98
C LYS A 29 20.46 -11.97 12.77
N LYS A 30 21.59 -12.40 12.17
CA LYS A 30 21.84 -13.81 11.86
C LYS A 30 21.68 -14.75 13.06
N LYS A 31 22.07 -14.29 14.26
CA LYS A 31 21.94 -15.06 15.51
C LYS A 31 20.48 -15.36 15.91
N ASP A 32 19.54 -14.52 15.50
CA ASP A 32 18.14 -14.59 15.93
C ASP A 32 17.23 -15.28 14.90
N ILE A 33 17.76 -15.64 13.73
CA ILE A 33 16.99 -16.27 12.64
C ILE A 33 16.34 -17.58 13.12
N GLY A 34 17.04 -18.38 13.94
CA GLY A 34 16.52 -19.64 14.47
C GLY A 34 15.23 -19.46 15.27
N TYR A 35 15.17 -18.45 16.13
CA TYR A 35 13.97 -18.11 16.89
C TYR A 35 12.78 -17.85 15.94
N PHE A 36 12.97 -16.96 14.96
CA PHE A 36 11.89 -16.57 14.05
C PHE A 36 11.46 -17.68 13.07
N LYS A 37 12.39 -18.54 12.64
CA LYS A 37 12.07 -19.70 11.79
C LYS A 37 11.21 -20.74 12.54
N ASN A 38 11.44 -20.90 13.83
CA ASN A 38 10.70 -21.84 14.69
C ASN A 38 9.37 -21.24 15.20
N SER A 39 9.18 -19.94 15.08
CA SER A 39 7.95 -19.27 15.51
C SER A 39 6.78 -19.58 14.59
N LYS A 40 5.61 -19.92 15.16
CA LYS A 40 4.35 -20.05 14.42
C LYS A 40 3.72 -18.71 14.03
N VAL A 41 4.19 -17.63 14.65
CA VAL A 41 3.61 -16.28 14.51
C VAL A 41 4.27 -15.53 13.36
N PHE A 42 5.58 -15.72 13.15
CA PHE A 42 6.33 -14.95 12.18
C PHE A 42 6.64 -15.76 10.92
N LYS A 43 6.81 -15.03 9.81
CA LYS A 43 7.38 -15.58 8.59
C LYS A 43 8.74 -14.92 8.33
N VAL A 44 9.76 -15.73 8.13
CA VAL A 44 11.07 -15.23 7.73
C VAL A 44 11.14 -15.16 6.20
N ALA A 45 11.54 -14.02 5.68
CA ALA A 45 11.83 -13.80 4.27
C ALA A 45 13.34 -13.53 4.09
N GLU A 46 13.87 -13.90 2.94
CA GLU A 46 15.26 -13.69 2.57
C GLU A 46 15.32 -12.76 1.35
N SER A 47 16.30 -11.85 1.36
CA SER A 47 16.59 -11.00 0.21
C SER A 47 18.07 -11.00 -0.08
N LYS A 48 18.43 -11.14 -1.35
CA LYS A 48 19.81 -11.00 -1.80
C LYS A 48 20.14 -9.52 -1.93
N GLY A 49 21.16 -9.07 -1.24
CA GLY A 49 21.59 -7.69 -1.28
C GLY A 49 22.29 -7.31 -2.59
N TRP A 50 22.37 -6.03 -2.87
CA TRP A 50 23.08 -5.44 -4.01
C TRP A 50 24.58 -5.80 -4.02
N LYS A 51 25.16 -5.99 -2.82
CA LYS A 51 26.54 -6.45 -2.71
C LYS A 51 26.56 -7.98 -2.83
N ALA A 52 27.25 -8.48 -3.84
CA ALA A 52 27.38 -9.90 -4.13
C ALA A 52 27.68 -10.73 -2.87
N GLY A 53 26.88 -11.78 -2.66
CA GLY A 53 27.09 -12.76 -1.59
C GLY A 53 26.46 -12.40 -0.23
N ARG A 54 25.79 -11.27 -0.04
CA ARG A 54 25.10 -10.97 1.22
C ARG A 54 23.62 -11.33 1.14
N THR A 55 23.18 -12.21 2.04
CA THR A 55 21.76 -12.51 2.28
C THR A 55 21.30 -11.71 3.49
N TYR A 56 20.20 -11.00 3.33
CA TYR A 56 19.51 -10.29 4.40
C TYR A 56 18.25 -11.07 4.77
N TYR A 57 17.98 -11.15 6.06
CA TYR A 57 16.81 -11.83 6.60
C TYR A 57 15.84 -10.80 7.17
N TYR A 58 14.58 -11.00 6.89
CA TYR A 58 13.50 -10.15 7.37
C TYR A 58 12.44 -11.02 8.02
N VAL A 59 11.83 -10.50 9.05
CA VAL A 59 10.64 -11.10 9.68
C VAL A 59 9.42 -10.32 9.25
N LEU A 60 8.39 -11.03 8.85
CA LEU A 60 7.10 -10.47 8.46
C LEU A 60 6.08 -10.71 9.58
N HIS A 61 5.44 -9.64 10.01
CA HIS A 61 4.27 -9.67 10.87
C HIS A 61 3.07 -9.16 10.10
N TYR A 62 2.01 -9.96 10.04
CA TYR A 62 0.77 -9.65 9.34
C TYR A 62 -0.26 -9.10 10.33
N PRO A 63 -0.59 -7.79 10.29
CA PRO A 63 -1.62 -7.21 11.14
C PRO A 63 -2.94 -7.95 10.96
N TYR A 64 -3.75 -8.03 12.01
CA TYR A 64 -5.07 -8.68 12.02
C TYR A 64 -5.11 -10.20 11.79
N LEU A 65 -4.03 -10.81 11.30
CA LEU A 65 -3.90 -12.27 11.16
C LEU A 65 -3.03 -12.90 12.24
N MET A 66 -2.26 -12.07 12.94
CA MET A 66 -1.32 -12.51 13.99
C MET A 66 -1.61 -11.75 15.28
N PRO A 67 -1.23 -12.30 16.45
CA PRO A 67 -1.29 -11.56 17.70
C PRO A 67 -0.59 -10.21 17.59
N LYS A 68 -1.06 -9.20 18.31
CA LYS A 68 -0.35 -7.93 18.39
C LYS A 68 1.04 -8.18 18.98
N LEU A 69 2.04 -7.43 18.49
CA LEU A 69 3.43 -7.61 18.92
C LEU A 69 3.61 -7.48 20.43
N GLU A 70 2.83 -6.62 21.08
CA GLU A 70 2.83 -6.45 22.54
C GLU A 70 2.32 -7.67 23.30
N ASN A 71 1.62 -8.59 22.64
CA ASN A 71 1.07 -9.82 23.23
C ASN A 71 1.94 -11.06 22.91
N ILE A 72 3.17 -10.85 22.45
CA ILE A 72 4.13 -11.92 22.16
C ILE A 72 5.21 -11.88 23.25
N ASP A 73 5.13 -12.81 24.18
CA ASP A 73 5.93 -12.79 25.41
C ASP A 73 7.43 -13.06 25.18
N ASP A 74 7.78 -13.96 24.28
CA ASP A 74 9.16 -14.46 24.13
C ASP A 74 9.98 -13.76 23.03
N LEU A 75 9.63 -12.52 22.65
CA LEU A 75 10.40 -11.78 21.64
C LEU A 75 11.83 -11.53 22.14
N PRO A 76 12.86 -11.82 21.33
CA PRO A 76 14.21 -11.46 21.67
C PRO A 76 14.35 -9.96 21.96
N GLU A 77 15.17 -9.58 22.90
CA GLU A 77 15.29 -8.20 23.45
C GLU A 77 15.37 -7.10 22.39
N ASP A 78 16.07 -7.37 21.30
CA ASP A 78 16.22 -6.43 20.18
C ASP A 78 14.94 -6.22 19.36
N TYR A 79 13.88 -7.01 19.60
CA TYR A 79 12.64 -7.05 18.81
C TYR A 79 11.38 -6.76 19.64
N SER A 80 11.53 -6.16 20.83
CA SER A 80 10.38 -5.72 21.62
C SER A 80 9.45 -4.82 20.79
N SER A 81 8.17 -4.79 21.15
CA SER A 81 7.14 -4.01 20.42
C SER A 81 7.53 -2.52 20.30
N GLU A 82 8.22 -1.97 21.30
CA GLU A 82 8.72 -0.58 21.27
C GLU A 82 9.86 -0.40 20.24
N LYS A 83 10.85 -1.29 20.23
CA LYS A 83 11.96 -1.26 19.27
C LYS A 83 11.46 -1.50 17.84
N TRP A 84 10.45 -2.34 17.68
CA TRP A 84 9.79 -2.58 16.40
C TRP A 84 9.13 -1.30 15.89
N ARG A 85 8.34 -0.62 16.71
CA ARG A 85 7.71 0.67 16.35
C ARG A 85 8.73 1.75 16.01
N LYS A 86 9.84 1.85 16.76
CA LYS A 86 10.92 2.81 16.45
C LYS A 86 11.55 2.54 15.09
N ARG A 87 11.78 1.28 14.73
CA ARG A 87 12.32 0.91 13.41
C ARG A 87 11.35 1.24 12.27
N LEU A 88 10.05 1.02 12.46
CA LEU A 88 9.01 1.43 11.51
C LEU A 88 9.01 2.95 11.29
N ALA A 89 9.06 3.72 12.37
CA ALA A 89 9.06 5.18 12.31
C ALA A 89 10.30 5.76 11.59
N HIS A 90 11.43 5.07 11.64
CA HIS A 90 12.68 5.51 10.99
C HIS A 90 12.85 5.02 9.53
N GLY A 91 11.81 4.47 8.92
CA GLY A 91 11.86 4.04 7.52
C GLY A 91 12.83 2.89 7.22
N THR A 92 13.28 2.18 8.26
CA THR A 92 14.14 0.99 8.11
C THR A 92 13.37 -0.27 7.69
N THR A 93 12.08 -0.14 7.47
CA THR A 93 11.26 -1.17 6.85
C THR A 93 11.47 -1.12 5.36
N SER A 94 11.93 -2.21 4.79
CA SER A 94 11.95 -2.36 3.35
C SER A 94 10.50 -2.39 2.84
N THR A 95 10.06 -1.30 2.25
CA THR A 95 8.76 -1.18 1.57
C THR A 95 8.72 -1.93 0.24
N CYS A 96 9.71 -2.80 0.00
CA CYS A 96 9.83 -3.57 -1.23
C CYS A 96 8.99 -4.86 -1.23
N ILE A 97 8.17 -5.07 -0.22
CA ILE A 97 7.36 -6.28 -0.10
C ILE A 97 5.90 -5.86 -0.21
N ASP A 98 5.31 -6.05 -1.37
CA ASP A 98 3.89 -5.80 -1.63
C ASP A 98 2.96 -6.81 -0.92
N LEU A 99 3.43 -7.35 0.21
CA LEU A 99 2.72 -8.34 1.02
C LEU A 99 1.96 -7.66 2.16
N GLY A 100 0.74 -8.11 2.39
CA GLY A 100 -0.10 -7.58 3.46
C GLY A 100 -1.32 -8.42 3.75
N VAL A 101 -2.32 -7.77 4.29
CA VAL A 101 -3.61 -8.36 4.68
C VAL A 101 -4.74 -7.59 4.02
N VAL A 102 -5.63 -8.32 3.37
CA VAL A 102 -6.91 -7.80 2.91
C VAL A 102 -7.95 -8.01 3.99
N LEU A 103 -8.70 -6.94 4.27
CA LEU A 103 -9.87 -6.94 5.14
C LEU A 103 -11.08 -6.50 4.32
N CYS A 104 -12.03 -7.40 4.13
CA CYS A 104 -13.26 -7.06 3.43
C CYS A 104 -14.45 -7.13 4.39
N SER A 105 -15.11 -5.99 4.61
CA SER A 105 -16.31 -5.91 5.44
C SER A 105 -17.54 -6.49 4.74
N PHE A 106 -17.52 -6.60 3.41
CA PHE A 106 -18.65 -7.11 2.64
C PHE A 106 -18.79 -8.64 2.72
N CYS A 107 -17.68 -9.38 2.54
CA CYS A 107 -17.68 -10.86 2.63
C CYS A 107 -16.93 -11.39 3.87
N ASN A 108 -16.53 -10.51 4.78
CA ASN A 108 -15.88 -10.83 6.05
C ASN A 108 -14.58 -11.62 5.94
N ILE A 109 -13.89 -11.59 4.80
CA ILE A 109 -12.59 -12.25 4.70
C ILE A 109 -11.48 -11.44 5.37
N ARG A 110 -10.53 -12.18 5.93
CA ARG A 110 -9.22 -11.71 6.36
C ARG A 110 -8.19 -12.68 5.82
N GLN A 111 -7.35 -12.22 4.90
CA GLN A 111 -6.35 -13.11 4.31
C GLN A 111 -5.09 -12.36 3.90
N LYS A 112 -3.99 -13.11 3.80
CA LYS A 112 -2.75 -12.61 3.20
C LYS A 112 -2.98 -12.33 1.73
N HIS A 113 -2.40 -11.24 1.26
CA HIS A 113 -2.47 -10.85 -0.14
C HIS A 113 -1.15 -10.21 -0.57
N GLU A 114 -0.79 -10.42 -1.82
CA GLU A 114 0.33 -9.75 -2.48
C GLU A 114 -0.26 -8.78 -3.50
N LEU A 115 0.05 -7.49 -3.34
CA LEU A 115 -0.48 -6.43 -4.19
C LEU A 115 0.06 -6.53 -5.61
N ASN A 116 -0.86 -6.48 -6.56
CA ASN A 116 -0.57 -6.41 -7.99
C ASN A 116 -1.23 -5.15 -8.60
N TRP A 117 -0.49 -4.05 -8.66
CA TRP A 117 -0.98 -2.83 -9.29
C TRP A 117 -0.82 -2.86 -10.82
N PRO A 118 -1.80 -2.39 -11.60
CA PRO A 118 -3.07 -1.75 -11.19
C PRO A 118 -4.24 -2.72 -10.95
N ASP A 119 -4.07 -4.02 -11.15
CA ASP A 119 -5.17 -4.99 -11.19
C ASP A 119 -5.98 -5.04 -9.89
N ASP A 120 -5.31 -4.85 -8.76
CA ASP A 120 -5.96 -4.82 -7.45
C ASP A 120 -6.66 -3.49 -7.13
N ALA A 121 -6.41 -2.43 -7.87
CA ALA A 121 -7.00 -1.13 -7.56
C ALA A 121 -8.53 -1.17 -7.63
N TYR A 122 -9.22 -0.77 -6.54
CA TYR A 122 -10.67 -0.61 -6.58
C TYR A 122 -11.06 0.59 -7.44
N PHE A 123 -10.38 1.72 -7.27
CA PHE A 123 -10.62 2.93 -8.03
C PHE A 123 -9.82 2.90 -9.33
N GLN A 124 -10.34 2.19 -10.33
CA GLN A 124 -9.74 2.11 -11.65
C GLN A 124 -10.79 2.25 -12.75
N ILE A 125 -10.37 2.82 -13.86
CA ILE A 125 -11.17 2.95 -15.08
C ILE A 125 -10.32 2.61 -16.30
N ASP A 126 -10.96 2.00 -17.28
CA ASP A 126 -10.35 1.82 -18.59
C ASP A 126 -10.71 2.96 -19.52
N TYR A 127 -9.71 3.46 -20.22
CA TYR A 127 -9.87 4.45 -21.27
C TYR A 127 -8.93 4.13 -22.42
N LYS A 128 -9.49 3.79 -23.57
CA LYS A 128 -8.77 3.42 -24.81
C LYS A 128 -7.75 2.30 -24.64
N GLY A 129 -8.06 1.30 -23.83
CA GLY A 129 -7.20 0.13 -23.60
C GLY A 129 -6.10 0.35 -22.57
N GLU A 130 -6.07 1.49 -21.90
CA GLU A 130 -5.16 1.74 -20.79
C GLU A 130 -5.93 1.98 -19.50
N THR A 131 -5.38 1.50 -18.38
CA THR A 131 -5.99 1.59 -17.06
C THR A 131 -5.47 2.81 -16.31
N LEU A 132 -6.39 3.70 -15.91
CA LEU A 132 -6.14 4.79 -14.99
C LEU A 132 -6.67 4.40 -13.60
N TRP A 133 -5.85 4.50 -12.57
CA TRP A 133 -6.16 3.98 -11.25
C TRP A 133 -5.68 4.87 -10.10
N ALA A 134 -6.17 4.62 -8.89
CA ALA A 134 -5.76 5.32 -7.68
C ALA A 134 -5.72 4.36 -6.48
N TYR A 135 -4.83 4.63 -5.53
CA TYR A 135 -4.61 3.81 -4.35
C TYR A 135 -5.79 3.73 -3.39
N ASN A 136 -6.56 4.81 -3.29
CA ASN A 136 -7.72 4.92 -2.43
C ASN A 136 -8.67 6.02 -2.92
N ARG A 137 -9.80 6.19 -2.21
CA ARG A 137 -10.82 7.20 -2.54
C ARG A 137 -10.28 8.63 -2.58
N SER A 138 -9.43 8.99 -1.63
CA SER A 138 -8.85 10.35 -1.57
C SER A 138 -7.99 10.64 -2.79
N TYR A 139 -7.17 9.68 -3.21
CA TYR A 139 -6.38 9.79 -4.44
C TYR A 139 -7.25 9.80 -5.69
N ALA A 140 -8.33 9.01 -5.73
CA ALA A 140 -9.27 9.01 -6.86
C ALA A 140 -9.98 10.37 -7.02
N ILE A 141 -10.34 11.01 -5.91
CA ILE A 141 -10.91 12.37 -5.91
C ILE A 141 -9.89 13.38 -6.45
N LYS A 142 -8.65 13.35 -5.94
CA LYS A 142 -7.57 14.23 -6.42
C LYS A 142 -7.27 14.01 -7.89
N LEU A 143 -7.26 12.77 -8.36
CA LEU A 143 -7.07 12.41 -9.75
C LEU A 143 -8.18 12.97 -10.64
N ARG A 144 -9.44 12.81 -10.23
CA ARG A 144 -10.61 13.38 -10.92
C ARG A 144 -10.50 14.90 -11.02
N ASP A 145 -10.21 15.57 -9.91
CA ASP A 145 -10.14 17.03 -9.85
C ASP A 145 -8.97 17.58 -10.67
N TYR A 146 -7.85 16.87 -10.66
CA TYR A 146 -6.71 17.18 -11.51
C TYR A 146 -7.06 17.10 -13.00
N ILE A 147 -7.74 16.03 -13.43
CA ILE A 147 -8.15 15.85 -14.83
C ILE A 147 -9.24 16.86 -15.21
N ALA A 148 -10.17 17.18 -14.32
CA ALA A 148 -11.24 18.15 -14.55
C ALA A 148 -10.71 19.58 -14.74
N SER A 149 -9.56 19.91 -14.15
CA SER A 149 -9.02 21.27 -14.15
C SER A 149 -8.47 21.69 -15.52
N ASP A 150 -8.78 22.91 -15.96
CA ASP A 150 -8.19 23.54 -17.14
C ASP A 150 -6.78 24.03 -16.89
N ASP A 151 -6.46 24.42 -15.67
CA ASP A 151 -5.19 25.05 -15.27
C ASP A 151 -4.28 24.09 -14.47
N ARG A 152 -3.92 22.97 -15.09
CA ARG A 152 -3.11 21.91 -14.46
C ARG A 152 -1.70 22.35 -14.11
N LYS A 153 -1.12 23.27 -14.86
CA LYS A 153 0.24 23.79 -14.66
C LYS A 153 0.37 24.68 -13.43
N LYS A 154 -0.69 25.34 -13.01
CA LYS A 154 -0.69 26.26 -11.87
C LYS A 154 -0.99 25.57 -10.51
N ARG A 155 -1.50 24.34 -10.53
CA ARG A 155 -1.83 23.60 -9.32
C ARG A 155 -0.70 22.70 -8.81
N HIS A 156 0.54 23.13 -8.97
CA HIS A 156 1.62 22.72 -8.08
C HIS A 156 1.80 23.82 -7.04
N PRO A 157 0.98 23.88 -5.98
CA PRO A 157 1.37 24.68 -4.85
C PRO A 157 2.68 24.08 -4.35
N ALA A 158 3.67 24.91 -4.18
CA ALA A 158 4.74 24.65 -3.25
C ALA A 158 4.08 24.57 -1.86
N SER A 159 3.35 23.50 -1.61
CA SER A 159 2.72 23.26 -0.32
C SER A 159 3.82 22.85 0.63
N THR A 160 3.97 23.60 1.68
CA THR A 160 4.82 23.41 2.86
C THR A 160 4.49 22.11 3.62
N GLU A 161 3.67 21.23 3.07
CA GLU A 161 3.34 19.96 3.68
C GLU A 161 4.10 18.78 3.04
N PRO A 162 4.47 17.73 3.80
CA PRO A 162 5.33 16.64 3.35
C PRO A 162 4.65 15.65 2.41
N TYR A 163 3.99 16.14 1.35
CA TYR A 163 3.23 15.35 0.37
C TYR A 163 4.00 15.01 -0.91
N ILE A 164 5.26 14.64 -0.77
CA ILE A 164 6.14 14.27 -1.91
C ILE A 164 5.57 13.10 -2.74
N PHE A 165 4.79 12.21 -2.13
CA PHE A 165 4.27 11.02 -2.80
C PHE A 165 3.08 11.32 -3.72
N GLN A 166 2.16 12.20 -3.31
CA GLN A 166 0.95 12.55 -4.07
C GLN A 166 1.28 13.27 -5.38
N ASP A 167 2.21 14.22 -5.33
CA ASP A 167 2.64 14.97 -6.51
C ASP A 167 3.32 14.06 -7.54
N ARG A 168 4.08 13.05 -7.09
CA ARG A 168 4.72 12.09 -7.99
C ARG A 168 3.73 11.20 -8.72
N PHE A 169 2.62 10.82 -8.07
CA PHE A 169 1.57 10.03 -8.69
C PHE A 169 0.90 10.81 -9.83
N LEU A 170 0.45 12.04 -9.59
CA LEU A 170 -0.19 12.87 -10.60
C LEU A 170 0.73 13.22 -11.77
N ARG A 171 2.04 13.35 -11.56
CA ARG A 171 3.03 13.60 -12.62
C ARG A 171 3.23 12.43 -13.57
N LYS A 172 2.87 11.22 -13.16
CA LYS A 172 3.01 10.00 -13.96
C LYS A 172 1.78 9.67 -14.81
N ILE A 173 0.74 10.52 -14.77
CA ILE A 173 -0.45 10.31 -15.58
C ILE A 173 -0.09 10.54 -17.06
N PRO A 174 -0.28 9.54 -17.94
CA PRO A 174 -0.01 9.67 -19.36
C PRO A 174 -0.81 10.82 -20.00
N GLU A 175 -0.20 11.49 -20.99
CA GLU A 175 -0.77 12.69 -21.60
C GLU A 175 -2.15 12.47 -22.25
N HIS A 176 -2.39 11.30 -22.82
CA HIS A 176 -3.67 10.99 -23.48
C HIS A 176 -4.88 11.00 -22.52
N PHE A 177 -4.66 10.74 -21.21
CA PHE A 177 -5.71 10.93 -20.18
C PHE A 177 -5.97 12.41 -19.88
N GLN A 178 -5.04 13.27 -20.21
CA GLN A 178 -5.08 14.69 -19.87
C GLN A 178 -5.65 15.59 -20.99
N THR A 179 -6.02 15.01 -22.13
CA THR A 179 -6.54 15.79 -23.27
C THR A 179 -7.94 16.34 -22.98
N ALA A 180 -8.31 17.47 -23.59
CA ALA A 180 -9.66 18.02 -23.49
C ALA A 180 -10.75 17.02 -23.92
N LYS A 181 -10.45 16.21 -24.95
CA LYS A 181 -11.37 15.18 -25.46
C LYS A 181 -11.60 14.02 -24.45
N ALA A 182 -10.55 13.65 -23.70
CA ALA A 182 -10.65 12.58 -22.71
C ALA A 182 -11.34 13.00 -21.41
N ARG A 183 -11.22 14.30 -21.05
CA ARG A 183 -11.62 14.86 -19.76
C ARG A 183 -13.03 14.49 -19.35
N GLY A 184 -14.01 14.77 -20.19
CA GLY A 184 -15.43 14.56 -19.87
C GLY A 184 -15.75 13.08 -19.59
N ASP A 185 -15.20 12.17 -20.38
CA ASP A 185 -15.45 10.73 -20.22
C ASP A 185 -14.75 10.18 -18.95
N ILE A 186 -13.50 10.57 -18.70
CA ILE A 186 -12.73 10.12 -17.53
C ILE A 186 -13.38 10.63 -16.24
N VAL A 187 -13.73 11.91 -16.17
CA VAL A 187 -14.40 12.50 -14.99
C VAL A 187 -15.72 11.81 -14.71
N ARG A 188 -16.53 11.54 -15.74
CA ARG A 188 -17.79 10.81 -15.61
C ARG A 188 -17.57 9.39 -15.07
N LYS A 189 -16.57 8.64 -15.59
CA LYS A 189 -16.24 7.30 -15.13
C LYS A 189 -15.74 7.29 -13.69
N LEU A 190 -14.86 8.23 -13.31
CA LEU A 190 -14.38 8.36 -11.94
C LEU A 190 -15.52 8.71 -10.97
N ASN A 191 -16.43 9.63 -11.36
CA ASN A 191 -17.59 9.96 -10.54
C ASN A 191 -18.50 8.75 -10.30
N LYS A 192 -18.69 7.88 -11.31
CA LYS A 192 -19.47 6.65 -11.14
C LYS A 192 -18.89 5.69 -10.10
N ILE A 193 -17.56 5.59 -10.01
CA ILE A 193 -16.91 4.73 -9.00
C ILE A 193 -16.86 5.40 -7.62
N LEU A 194 -16.75 6.72 -7.60
CA LEU A 194 -16.73 7.49 -6.35
C LEU A 194 -18.09 7.58 -5.67
N HIS A 195 -19.18 7.44 -6.45
CA HIS A 195 -20.57 7.52 -5.99
C HIS A 195 -21.37 6.33 -6.56
N PRO A 196 -21.06 5.08 -6.08
CA PRO A 196 -21.72 3.87 -6.52
C PRO A 196 -23.20 3.81 -6.15
#